data_93fe8e53bf57c0a0b7d298221cbf5bef
#
_entry.id   93fe8e53bf57c0a0b7d298221cbf5bef
#
_cell.length_a   1.000
_cell.length_b   1.000
_cell.length_c   1.000
_cell.angle_alpha   90.00
_cell.angle_beta   90.00
_cell.angle_gamma   90.00
#
_symmetry.space_group_name_H-M   'P 1'
#
loop_
_entity.id
_entity.type
_entity.pdbx_description
1 polymer ?
#
loop_
_entity_poly.entity_id
_entity_poly.type
_entity_poly.pdbx_seq_one_letter_code
_entity_poly.pdbx_strand_id
1 'polypeptide(L)'
;MNESTDVYDGLARKIEPPKGKLGVLLPGMGAVSSTLIAGVQLVNAGYSQPIGSVTQMSRIRLGKRDNPQYPFIKDFVPLSPLKDLVFGGWDIYDDNCYQAALACGVIDKQELEPIRKQLEEIKPWPAVFDPAFVKNLSGPNVKKAANKMELAEMLMQDMQNFQKQHDLERLVMCWCGSTEVYQEDMDHEAFKTIDGFEKALKNNLSIIPPLSLIHISEPTRRTPISYA
;
A
#
# COMPACT_ATOMS: atom_id res chain seq x y z
N MET A 1 -30.44 -15.69 -7.44
CA MET A 1 -30.17 -15.80 -6.02
C MET A 1 -29.37 -17.07 -5.81
N ASN A 2 -28.09 -16.97 -5.71
CA ASN A 2 -27.23 -18.02 -5.16
C ASN A 2 -26.23 -17.29 -4.30
N GLU A 3 -26.54 -17.25 -3.02
CA GLU A 3 -25.60 -16.87 -1.98
C GLU A 3 -24.53 -17.97 -1.93
N SER A 4 -23.36 -17.69 -2.47
CA SER A 4 -22.17 -18.46 -2.13
C SER A 4 -21.76 -18.04 -0.72
N THR A 5 -22.35 -18.66 0.28
CA THR A 5 -21.76 -18.72 1.61
C THR A 5 -20.43 -19.47 1.44
N ASP A 6 -19.33 -18.76 1.38
CA ASP A 6 -18.00 -19.33 1.61
C ASP A 6 -17.99 -19.86 3.04
N VAL A 7 -18.46 -21.10 3.19
CA VAL A 7 -18.33 -21.85 4.42
C VAL A 7 -16.83 -22.07 4.61
N TYR A 8 -16.28 -21.46 5.63
CA TYR A 8 -14.92 -21.76 6.12
C TYR A 8 -14.93 -23.25 6.50
N ASP A 9 -14.46 -24.11 5.62
CA ASP A 9 -14.47 -25.57 5.80
C ASP A 9 -13.42 -26.07 6.79
N GLY A 10 -12.72 -25.14 7.48
CA GLY A 10 -11.69 -25.45 8.48
C GLY A 10 -10.42 -26.07 7.88
N LEU A 11 -10.32 -26.23 6.57
CA LEU A 11 -9.12 -26.75 5.93
C LEU A 11 -8.07 -25.64 5.83
N ALA A 12 -6.87 -25.90 6.35
CA ALA A 12 -5.74 -25.01 6.19
C ALA A 12 -5.45 -24.79 4.69
N ARG A 13 -5.63 -23.58 4.19
CA ARG A 13 -5.24 -23.24 2.82
C ARG A 13 -3.73 -23.44 2.67
N LYS A 14 -3.31 -24.14 1.63
CA LYS A 14 -1.91 -24.24 1.29
C LYS A 14 -1.41 -22.86 0.84
N ILE A 15 -0.60 -22.24 1.69
CA ILE A 15 0.04 -20.97 1.36
C ILE A 15 1.31 -21.29 0.58
N GLU A 16 1.43 -20.74 -0.62
CA GLU A 16 2.63 -20.92 -1.43
C GLU A 16 3.70 -19.88 -1.06
N PRO A 17 4.99 -20.27 -1.04
CA PRO A 17 6.08 -19.32 -0.84
C PRO A 17 6.06 -18.21 -1.91
N PRO A 18 6.48 -16.99 -1.59
CA PRO A 18 6.66 -15.93 -2.58
C PRO A 18 7.72 -16.36 -3.60
N LYS A 19 7.46 -16.08 -4.88
CA LYS A 19 8.36 -16.47 -5.99
C LYS A 19 9.19 -15.31 -6.53
N GLY A 20 8.82 -14.08 -6.20
CA GLY A 20 9.42 -12.87 -6.74
C GLY A 20 9.34 -11.69 -5.76
N LYS A 21 9.56 -10.49 -6.28
CA LYS A 21 9.50 -9.25 -5.51
C LYS A 21 8.06 -8.85 -5.24
N LEU A 22 7.82 -8.25 -4.07
CA LEU A 22 6.56 -7.68 -3.66
C LEU A 22 6.61 -6.16 -3.79
N GLY A 23 5.75 -5.58 -4.62
CA GLY A 23 5.55 -4.14 -4.68
C GLY A 23 4.64 -3.67 -3.54
N VAL A 24 5.10 -2.66 -2.81
CA VAL A 24 4.35 -2.01 -1.74
C VAL A 24 4.02 -0.59 -2.18
N LEU A 25 2.74 -0.35 -2.43
CA LEU A 25 2.22 0.94 -2.86
C LEU A 25 1.67 1.71 -1.67
N LEU A 26 2.14 2.94 -1.51
CA LEU A 26 1.83 3.79 -0.37
C LEU A 26 1.21 5.11 -0.85
N PRO A 27 -0.12 5.20 -0.94
CA PRO A 27 -0.80 6.49 -1.12
C PRO A 27 -0.58 7.38 0.11
N GLY A 28 0.07 8.54 -0.09
CA GLY A 28 0.55 9.41 0.98
C GLY A 28 1.98 9.06 1.42
N MET A 29 2.98 9.60 0.72
CA MET A 29 4.39 9.33 1.00
C MET A 29 5.01 10.31 2.02
N GLY A 30 4.20 10.76 2.99
CA GLY A 30 4.62 11.59 4.11
C GLY A 30 5.33 10.83 5.24
N ALA A 31 5.08 11.23 6.50
CA ALA A 31 5.79 10.73 7.69
C ALA A 31 5.72 9.21 7.86
N VAL A 32 4.54 8.62 7.73
CA VAL A 32 4.33 7.17 7.95
C VAL A 32 5.08 6.36 6.89
N SER A 33 4.87 6.67 5.62
CA SER A 33 5.49 5.95 4.51
C SER A 33 7.00 6.10 4.49
N SER A 34 7.52 7.31 4.63
CA SER A 34 8.97 7.56 4.62
C SER A 34 9.67 6.89 5.80
N THR A 35 9.05 6.86 6.98
CA THR A 35 9.57 6.14 8.15
C THR A 35 9.57 4.63 7.95
N LEU A 36 8.50 4.06 7.38
CA LEU A 36 8.43 2.64 7.06
C LEU A 36 9.51 2.25 6.05
N ILE A 37 9.62 2.99 4.95
CA ILE A 37 10.61 2.73 3.89
C ILE A 37 12.03 2.83 4.46
N ALA A 38 12.34 3.91 5.19
CA ALA A 38 13.65 4.10 5.79
C ALA A 38 13.98 2.98 6.78
N GLY A 39 13.02 2.56 7.62
CA GLY A 39 13.19 1.43 8.53
C GLY A 39 13.54 0.13 7.82
N VAL A 40 12.84 -0.20 6.72
CA VAL A 40 13.15 -1.39 5.92
C VAL A 40 14.53 -1.28 5.27
N GLN A 41 14.90 -0.11 4.72
CA GLN A 41 16.20 0.11 4.11
C GLN A 41 17.35 0.01 5.14
N LEU A 42 17.16 0.55 6.34
CA LEU A 42 18.14 0.41 7.44
C LEU A 42 18.35 -1.04 7.85
N VAL A 43 17.26 -1.82 7.93
CA VAL A 43 17.33 -3.26 8.22
C VAL A 43 18.07 -4.01 7.10
N ASN A 44 17.73 -3.74 5.84
CA ASN A 44 18.37 -4.38 4.68
C ASN A 44 19.86 -4.03 4.57
N ALA A 45 20.23 -2.83 4.97
CA ALA A 45 21.63 -2.36 5.03
C ALA A 45 22.39 -2.83 6.29
N GLY A 46 21.73 -3.49 7.24
CA GLY A 46 22.34 -4.01 8.47
C GLY A 46 22.57 -2.98 9.57
N TYR A 47 22.00 -1.78 9.46
CA TYR A 47 22.12 -0.71 10.47
C TYR A 47 21.08 -0.82 11.57
N SER A 48 20.00 -1.58 11.36
CA SER A 48 18.90 -1.72 12.32
C SER A 48 18.33 -3.12 12.33
N GLN A 49 17.46 -3.40 13.28
CA GLN A 49 16.67 -4.64 13.36
C GLN A 49 15.17 -4.30 13.34
N PRO A 50 14.31 -5.15 12.76
CA PRO A 50 12.88 -4.90 12.65
C PRO A 50 12.15 -5.16 13.98
N ILE A 51 12.57 -4.53 15.07
CA ILE A 51 12.14 -4.79 16.45
C ILE A 51 10.61 -4.65 16.61
N GLY A 52 10.00 -3.69 15.92
CA GLY A 52 8.54 -3.47 15.94
C GLY A 52 7.73 -4.53 15.18
N SER A 53 8.37 -5.41 14.41
CA SER A 53 7.67 -6.40 13.60
C SER A 53 7.58 -7.76 14.30
N VAL A 54 6.38 -8.12 14.75
CA VAL A 54 6.09 -9.43 15.35
C VAL A 54 6.47 -10.56 14.39
N THR A 55 6.11 -10.46 13.12
CA THR A 55 6.39 -11.51 12.12
C THR A 55 7.88 -11.70 11.85
N GLN A 56 8.70 -10.67 12.01
CA GLN A 56 10.14 -10.74 11.78
C GLN A 56 10.92 -11.17 13.03
N MET A 57 10.48 -10.77 14.23
CA MET A 57 11.27 -10.90 15.46
C MET A 57 10.72 -11.94 16.44
N SER A 58 9.42 -12.23 16.41
CA SER A 58 8.83 -13.15 17.37
C SER A 58 8.95 -14.60 16.93
N ARG A 59 8.84 -15.49 17.92
CA ARG A 59 8.91 -16.93 17.74
C ARG A 59 7.54 -17.56 17.98
N ILE A 60 7.24 -18.62 17.25
CA ILE A 60 6.05 -19.43 17.46
C ILE A 60 6.45 -20.77 18.11
N ARG A 61 5.67 -21.23 19.08
CA ARG A 61 5.88 -22.54 19.68
C ARG A 61 5.22 -23.62 18.83
N LEU A 62 6.01 -24.59 18.39
CA LEU A 62 5.57 -25.78 17.68
C LEU A 62 5.93 -27.04 18.44
N GLY A 63 5.29 -28.15 18.08
CA GLY A 63 5.57 -29.47 18.62
C GLY A 63 4.85 -29.76 19.97
N LYS A 64 5.16 -30.95 20.51
CA LYS A 64 4.59 -31.43 21.77
C LYS A 64 5.21 -30.71 22.96
N ARG A 65 4.54 -30.80 24.13
CA ARG A 65 4.98 -30.10 25.33
C ARG A 65 6.35 -30.59 25.85
N ASP A 66 6.67 -31.84 25.61
CA ASP A 66 7.91 -32.52 25.97
C ASP A 66 9.05 -32.31 24.94
N ASN A 67 8.71 -31.87 23.73
CA ASN A 67 9.69 -31.57 22.68
C ASN A 67 9.27 -30.30 21.91
N PRO A 68 9.31 -29.10 22.54
CA PRO A 68 8.90 -27.85 21.90
C PRO A 68 10.00 -27.31 21.00
N GLN A 69 9.60 -26.76 19.85
CA GLN A 69 10.45 -26.00 18.94
C GLN A 69 9.98 -24.55 18.90
N TYR A 70 10.89 -23.61 18.68
CA TYR A 70 10.60 -22.17 18.69
C TYR A 70 11.23 -21.48 17.47
N PRO A 71 10.80 -21.79 16.22
CA PRO A 71 11.25 -21.06 15.06
C PRO A 71 10.75 -19.62 15.09
N PHE A 72 11.43 -18.73 14.36
CA PHE A 72 10.86 -17.42 14.08
C PHE A 72 9.61 -17.55 13.21
N ILE A 73 8.65 -16.64 13.38
CA ILE A 73 7.43 -16.64 12.58
C ILE A 73 7.77 -16.55 11.09
N LYS A 74 8.72 -15.68 10.70
CA LYS A 74 9.20 -15.53 9.33
C LYS A 74 9.78 -16.81 8.70
N ASP A 75 10.29 -17.72 9.52
CA ASP A 75 10.87 -19.00 9.06
C ASP A 75 9.80 -20.10 8.95
N PHE A 76 8.65 -19.89 9.59
CA PHE A 76 7.53 -20.82 9.59
C PHE A 76 6.43 -20.45 8.60
N VAL A 77 6.15 -19.15 8.45
CA VAL A 77 5.17 -18.63 7.50
C VAL A 77 5.90 -18.13 6.26
N PRO A 78 5.48 -18.47 5.05
CA PRO A 78 6.14 -18.05 3.82
C PRO A 78 5.85 -16.56 3.51
N LEU A 79 6.54 -15.67 4.21
CA LEU A 79 6.49 -14.23 4.02
C LEU A 79 7.48 -13.78 2.95
N SER A 80 7.17 -12.69 2.25
CA SER A 80 8.14 -12.01 1.38
C SER A 80 9.29 -11.44 2.24
N PRO A 81 10.55 -11.75 1.90
CA PRO A 81 11.69 -11.18 2.63
C PRO A 81 11.74 -9.66 2.50
N LEU A 82 12.18 -8.94 3.53
CA LEU A 82 12.26 -7.47 3.52
C LEU A 82 13.11 -6.92 2.35
N LYS A 83 14.15 -7.65 1.94
CA LYS A 83 15.01 -7.29 0.79
C LYS A 83 14.30 -7.35 -0.57
N ASP A 84 13.20 -8.09 -0.65
CA ASP A 84 12.42 -8.27 -1.88
C ASP A 84 11.21 -7.33 -1.95
N LEU A 85 11.09 -6.40 -1.00
CA LEU A 85 10.10 -5.33 -1.01
C LEU A 85 10.57 -4.18 -1.90
N VAL A 86 9.72 -3.74 -2.81
CA VAL A 86 9.93 -2.57 -3.67
C VAL A 86 8.85 -1.55 -3.37
N PHE A 87 9.24 -0.33 -3.06
CA PHE A 87 8.32 0.71 -2.63
C PHE A 87 8.03 1.71 -3.75
N GLY A 88 6.78 2.14 -3.83
CA GLY A 88 6.30 3.22 -4.68
C GLY A 88 5.04 3.82 -4.08
N GLY A 89 4.55 4.92 -4.65
CA GLY A 89 3.32 5.53 -4.15
C GLY A 89 3.05 6.89 -4.76
N TRP A 90 2.03 7.54 -4.25
CA TRP A 90 1.56 8.84 -4.71
C TRP A 90 1.59 9.84 -3.57
N ASP A 91 1.95 11.07 -3.89
CA ASP A 91 1.83 12.18 -2.94
C ASP A 91 1.48 13.48 -3.66
N ILE A 92 0.87 14.41 -2.94
CA ILE A 92 0.57 15.76 -3.43
C ILE A 92 1.80 16.68 -3.46
N TYR A 93 2.92 16.24 -2.86
CA TYR A 93 4.24 16.85 -2.95
C TYR A 93 5.17 15.97 -3.76
N ASP A 94 6.16 16.54 -4.43
CA ASP A 94 7.13 15.84 -5.27
C ASP A 94 8.45 15.52 -4.57
N ASP A 95 8.51 15.72 -3.25
CA ASP A 95 9.65 15.36 -2.43
C ASP A 95 9.97 13.87 -2.54
N ASN A 96 11.23 13.51 -2.78
CA ASN A 96 11.64 12.13 -2.72
C ASN A 96 11.59 11.60 -1.28
N CYS A 97 11.68 10.28 -1.10
CA CYS A 97 11.53 9.64 0.21
C CYS A 97 12.57 10.15 1.24
N TYR A 98 13.79 10.52 0.82
CA TYR A 98 14.79 11.11 1.71
C TYR A 98 14.37 12.49 2.20
N GLN A 99 13.93 13.36 1.29
CA GLN A 99 13.45 14.70 1.64
C GLN A 99 12.23 14.63 2.56
N ALA A 100 11.27 13.77 2.24
CA ALA A 100 10.09 13.53 3.07
C ALA A 100 10.48 13.04 4.48
N ALA A 101 11.40 12.07 4.59
CA ALA A 101 11.88 11.56 5.88
C ALA A 101 12.56 12.63 6.72
N LEU A 102 13.40 13.48 6.09
CA LEU A 102 14.04 14.62 6.77
C LEU A 102 13.02 15.66 7.26
N ALA A 103 12.05 16.01 6.40
CA ALA A 103 11.03 17.00 6.74
C ALA A 103 10.13 16.54 7.89
N CYS A 104 9.85 15.25 7.96
CA CYS A 104 9.04 14.66 9.03
C CYS A 104 9.77 14.55 10.37
N GLY A 105 11.11 14.47 10.37
CA GLY A 105 11.92 14.47 11.57
C GLY A 105 11.68 13.28 12.52
N VAL A 106 11.18 12.14 12.03
CA VAL A 106 10.94 10.93 12.85
C VAL A 106 12.23 10.13 13.05
N ILE A 107 13.10 10.12 12.04
CA ILE A 107 14.41 9.46 12.07
C ILE A 107 15.47 10.56 11.92
N ASP A 108 16.49 10.51 12.76
CA ASP A 108 17.56 11.49 12.74
C ASP A 108 18.33 11.46 11.40
N LYS A 109 18.77 12.64 10.95
CA LYS A 109 19.52 12.77 9.70
C LYS A 109 20.74 11.84 9.65
N GLN A 110 21.45 11.67 10.76
CA GLN A 110 22.64 10.81 10.84
C GLN A 110 22.31 9.34 10.57
N GLU A 111 21.11 8.89 10.96
CA GLU A 111 20.64 7.54 10.71
C GLU A 111 20.16 7.36 9.26
N LEU A 112 19.69 8.44 8.61
CA LEU A 112 19.25 8.40 7.22
C LEU A 112 20.42 8.42 6.21
N GLU A 113 21.56 9.02 6.56
CA GLU A 113 22.70 9.17 5.63
C GLU A 113 23.20 7.84 5.02
N PRO A 114 23.34 6.73 5.77
CA PRO A 114 23.78 5.47 5.19
C PRO A 114 22.90 4.89 4.09
N ILE A 115 21.62 5.26 4.09
CA ILE A 115 20.60 4.78 3.14
C ILE A 115 20.07 5.89 2.23
N ARG A 116 20.72 7.05 2.23
CA ARG A 116 20.29 8.24 1.50
C ARG A 116 20.02 7.95 0.02
N LYS A 117 20.96 7.28 -0.65
CA LYS A 117 20.85 6.99 -2.08
C LYS A 117 19.60 6.17 -2.40
N GLN A 118 19.32 5.14 -1.62
CA GLN A 118 18.15 4.30 -1.79
C GLN A 118 16.85 5.09 -1.60
N LEU A 119 16.82 6.02 -0.65
CA LEU A 119 15.66 6.85 -0.40
C LEU A 119 15.46 7.93 -1.49
N GLU A 120 16.53 8.52 -2.02
CA GLU A 120 16.46 9.51 -3.09
C GLU A 120 15.94 8.93 -4.42
N GLU A 121 16.13 7.63 -4.65
CA GLU A 121 15.61 6.92 -5.83
C GLU A 121 14.09 6.71 -5.78
N ILE A 122 13.46 6.77 -4.59
CA ILE A 122 12.03 6.58 -4.41
C ILE A 122 11.34 7.93 -4.45
N LYS A 123 10.64 8.20 -5.57
CA LYS A 123 9.89 9.43 -5.80
C LYS A 123 8.40 9.15 -5.95
N PRO A 124 7.53 9.97 -5.36
CA PRO A 124 6.10 9.81 -5.51
C PRO A 124 5.64 10.18 -6.92
N TRP A 125 4.63 9.46 -7.40
CA TRP A 125 3.86 9.89 -8.56
C TRP A 125 2.84 10.95 -8.14
N PRO A 126 2.35 11.78 -9.09
CA PRO A 126 1.28 12.71 -8.82
C PRO A 126 0.04 12.01 -8.26
N ALA A 127 -0.48 12.51 -7.14
CA ALA A 127 -1.63 11.92 -6.46
C ALA A 127 -2.95 12.29 -7.13
N VAL A 128 -3.98 11.48 -6.90
CA VAL A 128 -5.37 11.91 -7.03
C VAL A 128 -5.76 12.59 -5.72
N PHE A 129 -6.20 13.83 -5.79
CA PHE A 129 -6.50 14.65 -4.63
C PHE A 129 -7.70 15.56 -4.88
N ASP A 130 -8.57 15.67 -3.88
CA ASP A 130 -9.71 16.57 -3.91
C ASP A 130 -9.80 17.33 -2.58
N PRO A 131 -9.61 18.67 -2.56
CA PRO A 131 -9.63 19.47 -1.35
C PRO A 131 -11.01 19.50 -0.66
N ALA A 132 -12.06 19.07 -1.33
CA ALA A 132 -13.37 18.93 -0.69
C ALA A 132 -13.38 17.83 0.37
N PHE A 133 -12.55 16.80 0.19
CA PHE A 133 -12.43 15.67 1.13
C PHE A 133 -11.28 15.83 2.13
N VAL A 134 -10.24 16.61 1.81
CA VAL A 134 -9.09 16.86 2.70
C VAL A 134 -8.82 18.36 2.79
N LYS A 135 -9.57 19.04 3.62
CA LYS A 135 -9.68 20.53 3.64
C LYS A 135 -8.40 21.27 4.02
N ASN A 136 -7.51 20.65 4.80
CA ASN A 136 -6.33 21.33 5.39
C ASN A 136 -5.03 21.03 4.66
N LEU A 137 -5.08 20.41 3.50
CA LEU A 137 -3.93 20.07 2.68
C LEU A 137 -4.08 20.65 1.27
N SER A 138 -2.94 20.98 0.67
CA SER A 138 -2.83 21.31 -0.73
C SER A 138 -1.41 21.04 -1.20
N GLY A 139 -1.23 20.64 -2.44
CA GLY A 139 0.09 20.39 -3.02
C GLY A 139 0.04 20.47 -4.54
N PRO A 140 1.18 20.73 -5.21
CA PRO A 140 1.24 20.91 -6.66
C PRO A 140 1.25 19.59 -7.44
N ASN A 141 1.64 18.49 -6.81
CA ASN A 141 1.86 17.20 -7.46
C ASN A 141 0.57 16.38 -7.55
N VAL A 142 -0.39 16.86 -8.35
CA VAL A 142 -1.74 16.29 -8.46
C VAL A 142 -2.05 15.94 -9.91
N LYS A 143 -2.62 14.75 -10.13
CA LYS A 143 -3.14 14.32 -11.44
C LYS A 143 -4.31 15.21 -11.87
N LYS A 144 -4.37 15.48 -13.17
CA LYS A 144 -5.45 16.22 -13.79
C LYS A 144 -6.05 15.40 -14.93
N ALA A 145 -7.36 15.28 -14.94
CA ALA A 145 -8.11 14.59 -15.98
C ALA A 145 -9.49 15.25 -16.18
N ALA A 146 -10.21 14.87 -17.23
CA ALA A 146 -11.53 15.41 -17.51
C ALA A 146 -12.59 14.90 -16.51
N ASN A 147 -12.41 13.69 -16.01
CA ASN A 147 -13.33 13.06 -15.07
C ASN A 147 -12.63 12.09 -14.11
N LYS A 148 -13.36 11.63 -13.08
CA LYS A 148 -12.82 10.73 -12.05
C LYS A 148 -12.50 9.33 -12.60
N MET A 149 -13.16 8.89 -13.67
CA MET A 149 -12.84 7.60 -14.31
C MET A 149 -11.44 7.66 -14.94
N GLU A 150 -11.11 8.72 -15.64
CA GLU A 150 -9.76 8.91 -16.21
C GLU A 150 -8.69 8.96 -15.11
N LEU A 151 -8.98 9.60 -13.97
CA LEU A 151 -8.07 9.59 -12.82
C LEU A 151 -7.82 8.16 -12.31
N ALA A 152 -8.85 7.33 -12.22
CA ALA A 152 -8.72 5.92 -11.83
C ALA A 152 -7.89 5.11 -12.86
N GLU A 153 -8.10 5.36 -14.15
CA GLU A 153 -7.31 4.73 -15.23
C GLU A 153 -5.83 5.14 -15.15
N MET A 154 -5.53 6.40 -14.83
CA MET A 154 -4.15 6.86 -14.61
C MET A 154 -3.50 6.16 -13.41
N LEU A 155 -4.23 5.92 -12.31
CA LEU A 155 -3.73 5.15 -11.17
C LEU A 155 -3.44 3.69 -11.56
N MET A 156 -4.35 3.05 -12.31
CA MET A 156 -4.13 1.68 -12.82
C MET A 156 -2.90 1.60 -13.72
N GLN A 157 -2.68 2.62 -14.55
CA GLN A 157 -1.50 2.68 -15.42
C GLN A 157 -0.20 2.82 -14.62
N ASP A 158 -0.18 3.65 -13.56
CA ASP A 158 0.98 3.77 -12.67
C ASP A 158 1.33 2.42 -12.03
N MET A 159 0.32 1.69 -11.51
CA MET A 159 0.52 0.36 -10.92
C MET A 159 1.07 -0.64 -11.92
N GLN A 160 0.52 -0.69 -13.13
CA GLN A 160 0.99 -1.58 -14.20
C GLN A 160 2.42 -1.27 -14.63
N ASN A 161 2.75 0.02 -14.75
CA ASN A 161 4.08 0.47 -15.10
C ASN A 161 5.08 0.08 -14.00
N PHE A 162 4.73 0.31 -12.73
CA PHE A 162 5.55 -0.06 -11.59
C PHE A 162 5.80 -1.57 -11.53
N GLN A 163 4.74 -2.36 -11.70
CA GLN A 163 4.85 -3.82 -11.72
C GLN A 163 5.80 -4.31 -12.82
N LYS A 164 5.66 -3.76 -14.03
CA LYS A 164 6.52 -4.09 -15.16
C LYS A 164 7.96 -3.65 -14.97
N GLN A 165 8.16 -2.40 -14.53
CA GLN A 165 9.49 -1.78 -14.38
C GLN A 165 10.37 -2.55 -13.41
N HIS A 166 9.78 -3.09 -12.33
CA HIS A 166 10.50 -3.75 -11.25
C HIS A 166 10.38 -5.27 -11.27
N ASP A 167 9.68 -5.85 -12.26
CA ASP A 167 9.41 -7.29 -12.36
C ASP A 167 8.79 -7.84 -11.08
N LEU A 168 7.66 -7.24 -10.69
CA LEU A 168 6.99 -7.55 -9.43
C LEU A 168 5.98 -8.69 -9.62
N GLU A 169 6.04 -9.71 -8.77
CA GLU A 169 5.06 -10.80 -8.77
C GLU A 169 3.68 -10.31 -8.33
N ARG A 170 3.66 -9.50 -7.27
CA ARG A 170 2.42 -9.00 -6.66
C ARG A 170 2.58 -7.56 -6.20
N LEU A 171 1.43 -6.89 -6.07
CA LEU A 171 1.31 -5.58 -5.46
C LEU A 171 0.45 -5.67 -4.20
N VAL A 172 0.83 -4.94 -3.18
CA VAL A 172 0.00 -4.66 -2.01
C VAL A 172 -0.06 -3.16 -1.82
N MET A 173 -1.21 -2.66 -1.42
CA MET A 173 -1.41 -1.24 -1.17
C MET A 173 -1.78 -1.00 0.29
N CYS A 174 -1.15 0.02 0.89
CA CYS A 174 -1.45 0.46 2.25
C CYS A 174 -1.68 1.96 2.25
N TRP A 175 -2.90 2.38 2.59
CA TRP A 175 -3.24 3.79 2.70
C TRP A 175 -2.49 4.46 3.86
N CYS A 176 -1.67 5.44 3.54
CA CYS A 176 -0.90 6.25 4.48
C CYS A 176 -1.20 7.75 4.37
N GLY A 177 -2.14 8.11 3.50
CA GLY A 177 -2.59 9.49 3.32
C GLY A 177 -3.44 10.01 4.48
N SER A 178 -3.73 11.30 4.45
CA SER A 178 -4.59 11.94 5.45
C SER A 178 -6.01 11.38 5.41
N THR A 179 -6.67 11.39 6.56
CA THR A 179 -8.06 10.98 6.69
C THR A 179 -8.97 11.90 5.87
N GLU A 180 -9.77 11.32 5.01
CA GLU A 180 -10.81 12.02 4.26
C GLU A 180 -12.05 12.28 5.11
N VAL A 181 -12.84 13.27 4.72
CA VAL A 181 -14.13 13.56 5.34
C VAL A 181 -15.05 12.34 5.20
N TYR A 182 -15.70 11.96 6.29
CA TYR A 182 -16.66 10.85 6.29
C TYR A 182 -17.83 11.17 5.34
N GLN A 183 -18.16 10.19 4.50
CA GLN A 183 -19.29 10.27 3.58
C GLN A 183 -20.57 9.80 4.29
N GLU A 184 -21.53 10.71 4.51
CA GLU A 184 -22.78 10.39 5.23
C GLU A 184 -23.81 9.70 4.33
N ASP A 185 -23.88 10.05 3.04
CA ASP A 185 -24.86 9.52 2.08
C ASP A 185 -24.36 8.23 1.40
N MET A 186 -24.27 7.16 2.19
CA MET A 186 -23.92 5.83 1.67
C MET A 186 -25.06 5.13 0.92
N ASP A 187 -26.30 5.63 1.05
CA ASP A 187 -27.49 5.09 0.38
C ASP A 187 -27.68 5.64 -1.04
N HIS A 188 -26.84 6.57 -1.45
CA HIS A 188 -26.88 7.14 -2.79
C HIS A 188 -26.80 6.06 -3.88
N GLU A 189 -27.58 6.21 -4.97
CA GLU A 189 -27.65 5.25 -6.09
C GLU A 189 -26.27 4.90 -6.69
N ALA A 190 -25.31 5.84 -6.64
CA ALA A 190 -23.94 5.62 -7.11
C ALA A 190 -23.22 4.48 -6.38
N PHE A 191 -23.61 4.15 -5.14
CA PHE A 191 -22.94 3.11 -4.34
C PHE A 191 -23.65 1.76 -4.35
N LYS A 192 -24.82 1.65 -4.99
CA LYS A 192 -25.62 0.42 -4.99
C LYS A 192 -25.17 -0.62 -6.01
N THR A 193 -24.58 -0.21 -7.12
CA THR A 193 -24.12 -1.09 -8.18
C THR A 193 -22.81 -0.61 -8.78
N ILE A 194 -22.03 -1.52 -9.38
CA ILE A 194 -20.80 -1.17 -10.09
C ILE A 194 -21.08 -0.22 -11.25
N ASP A 195 -22.11 -0.49 -12.05
CA ASP A 195 -22.48 0.36 -13.19
C ASP A 195 -22.89 1.76 -12.73
N GLY A 196 -23.61 1.87 -11.61
CA GLY A 196 -23.95 3.15 -10.98
C GLY A 196 -22.71 3.92 -10.54
N PHE A 197 -21.75 3.23 -9.95
CA PHE A 197 -20.50 3.83 -9.50
C PHE A 197 -19.63 4.30 -10.67
N GLU A 198 -19.45 3.48 -11.70
CA GLU A 198 -18.69 3.85 -12.91
C GLU A 198 -19.34 5.04 -13.64
N LYS A 199 -20.68 5.07 -13.73
CA LYS A 199 -21.41 6.20 -14.29
C LYS A 199 -21.18 7.49 -13.48
N ALA A 200 -21.15 7.35 -12.15
CA ALA A 200 -20.89 8.47 -11.24
C ALA A 200 -19.46 9.02 -11.38
N LEU A 201 -18.46 8.14 -11.59
CA LEU A 201 -17.08 8.52 -11.90
C LEU A 201 -16.98 9.31 -13.21
N LYS A 202 -17.62 8.81 -14.28
CA LYS A 202 -17.65 9.47 -15.59
C LYS A 202 -18.33 10.84 -15.54
N ASN A 203 -19.32 11.01 -14.66
CA ASN A 203 -20.08 12.25 -14.47
C ASN A 203 -19.46 13.17 -13.39
N ASN A 204 -18.29 12.87 -12.86
CA ASN A 204 -17.62 13.68 -11.82
C ASN A 204 -18.46 13.90 -10.55
N LEU A 205 -19.25 12.92 -10.13
CA LEU A 205 -20.08 13.08 -8.94
C LEU A 205 -19.21 13.45 -7.73
N SER A 206 -19.61 14.54 -7.05
CA SER A 206 -18.84 15.12 -5.94
C SER A 206 -18.76 14.24 -4.70
N ILE A 207 -19.69 13.29 -4.55
CA ILE A 207 -19.75 12.39 -3.39
C ILE A 207 -18.70 11.27 -3.41
N ILE A 208 -17.95 11.07 -4.52
CA ILE A 208 -16.95 10.02 -4.63
C ILE A 208 -15.59 10.57 -4.21
N PRO A 209 -15.04 10.11 -3.07
CA PRO A 209 -13.74 10.57 -2.57
C PRO A 209 -12.56 9.97 -3.34
N PRO A 210 -11.37 10.58 -3.27
CA PRO A 210 -10.14 10.06 -3.89
C PRO A 210 -9.77 8.64 -3.45
N LEU A 211 -9.99 8.29 -2.19
CA LEU A 211 -9.76 6.94 -1.66
C LEU A 211 -10.55 5.86 -2.44
N SER A 212 -11.78 6.17 -2.84
CA SER A 212 -12.59 5.25 -3.66
C SER A 212 -11.97 4.98 -5.03
N LEU A 213 -11.28 5.96 -5.64
CA LEU A 213 -10.59 5.80 -6.92
C LEU A 213 -9.41 4.83 -6.79
N ILE A 214 -8.69 4.89 -5.69
CA ILE A 214 -7.59 3.97 -5.40
C ILE A 214 -8.11 2.55 -5.23
N HIS A 215 -9.19 2.34 -4.50
CA HIS A 215 -9.81 1.02 -4.32
C HIS A 215 -10.32 0.42 -5.64
N ILE A 216 -10.93 1.21 -6.51
CA ILE A 216 -11.40 0.70 -7.82
C ILE A 216 -10.24 0.40 -8.77
N SER A 217 -9.12 1.08 -8.59
CA SER A 217 -7.92 0.91 -9.42
C SER A 217 -7.10 -0.32 -9.03
N GLU A 218 -7.37 -0.95 -7.89
CA GLU A 218 -6.65 -2.16 -7.48
C GLU A 218 -6.76 -3.25 -8.57
N PRO A 219 -5.62 -3.82 -9.02
CA PRO A 219 -5.60 -4.80 -10.10
C PRO A 219 -6.27 -6.12 -9.74
N THR A 220 -6.73 -6.28 -8.53
CA THR A 220 -7.28 -7.50 -7.94
C THR A 220 -8.62 -7.95 -8.49
N ARG A 221 -9.32 -7.14 -9.28
CA ARG A 221 -10.57 -7.55 -9.94
C ARG A 221 -10.41 -8.67 -11.00
N ARG A 222 -9.16 -9.01 -11.40
CA ARG A 222 -8.88 -10.07 -12.37
C ARG A 222 -8.00 -11.21 -11.84
N THR A 223 -7.47 -11.09 -10.64
CA THR A 223 -6.70 -12.15 -9.98
C THR A 223 -7.31 -12.45 -8.62
N PRO A 224 -7.54 -13.71 -8.23
CA PRO A 224 -8.05 -14.02 -6.90
C PRO A 224 -7.12 -13.44 -5.85
N ILE A 225 -7.65 -12.58 -4.99
CA ILE A 225 -6.92 -12.07 -3.83
C ILE A 225 -6.65 -13.26 -2.93
N SER A 226 -5.40 -13.69 -2.81
CA SER A 226 -5.02 -14.50 -1.67
C SER A 226 -4.86 -13.53 -0.49
N TYR A 227 -5.88 -13.43 0.34
CA TYR A 227 -5.74 -12.78 1.64
C TYR A 227 -4.67 -13.52 2.44
N ALA A 228 -3.61 -12.80 2.82
CA ALA A 228 -2.63 -13.27 3.78
C ALA A 228 -3.17 -13.09 5.19
#